data_3070ca6926e8345d47bd153048d703d7
#
_entry.id   3070ca6926e8345d47bd153048d703d7
#
_cell.length_a   1.000
_cell.length_b   1.000
_cell.length_c   1.000
_cell.angle_alpha   90.00
_cell.angle_beta   90.00
_cell.angle_gamma   90.00
#
_symmetry.space_group_name_H-M   'P 1'
#
loop_
_entity.id
_entity.type
_entity.pdbx_description
1 polymer ?
#
loop_
_entity_poly.entity_id
_entity_poly.type
_entity_poly.pdbx_seq_one_letter_code
_entity_poly.pdbx_strand_id
1 'polypeptide(L)' 'SKNRGSECRKRIDAMLNALDEKELKIVEATIQAMKAAKETEDA' A
#
# COMPACT_ATOMS: atom_id res chain seq x y z
N SER A 1 13.38 13.79 5.66
CA SER A 1 12.23 13.61 4.81
C SER A 1 12.22 12.23 4.16
N LYS A 2 13.37 11.76 3.71
CA LYS A 2 13.49 10.44 3.12
C LYS A 2 13.12 9.33 4.10
N ASN A 3 13.51 9.53 5.35
CA ASN A 3 13.31 8.51 6.37
C ASN A 3 11.87 8.39 6.82
N ARG A 4 11.11 9.43 6.59
CA ARG A 4 9.72 9.45 7.03
C ARG A 4 8.90 8.39 6.31
N GLY A 5 9.01 8.31 5.00
CA GLY A 5 8.31 7.31 4.23
C GLY A 5 8.86 5.92 4.51
N SER A 6 10.14 5.85 4.82
CA SER A 6 10.81 4.59 5.10
C SER A 6 10.26 3.91 6.34
N GLU A 7 9.98 4.68 7.39
CA GLU A 7 9.44 4.13 8.63
C GLU A 7 8.05 3.55 8.39
N CYS A 8 7.21 4.30 7.71
CA CYS A 8 5.87 3.84 7.42
C CYS A 8 5.90 2.58 6.56
N ARG A 9 6.78 2.56 5.59
CA ARG A 9 6.91 1.41 4.70
C ARG A 9 7.33 0.16 5.46
N LYS A 10 8.23 0.32 6.43
CA LYS A 10 8.66 -0.83 7.23
C LYS A 10 7.52 -1.43 8.01
N ARG A 11 6.65 -0.57 8.56
CA ARG A 11 5.50 -1.06 9.29
C ARG A 11 4.54 -1.78 8.36
N ILE A 12 4.33 -1.23 7.17
CA ILE A 12 3.45 -1.87 6.20
C ILE A 12 4.02 -3.22 5.79
N ASP A 13 5.31 -3.28 5.56
CA ASP A 13 5.95 -4.54 5.21
C ASP A 13 5.73 -5.60 6.28
N ALA A 14 5.89 -5.20 7.53
CA ALA A 14 5.70 -6.13 8.64
C ALA A 14 4.25 -6.62 8.69
N MET A 15 3.32 -5.72 8.46
CA MET A 15 1.92 -6.11 8.46
C MET A 15 1.59 -7.02 7.28
N LEU A 16 2.17 -6.75 6.13
CA LEU A 16 1.93 -7.58 4.94
C LEU A 16 2.43 -9.00 5.16
N ASN A 17 3.55 -9.13 5.86
CA ASN A 17 4.10 -10.44 6.13
C ASN A 17 3.20 -11.28 7.02
N ALA A 18 2.33 -10.64 7.78
CA ALA A 18 1.41 -11.34 8.67
C ALA A 18 0.10 -11.71 8.00
N LEU A 19 -0.12 -11.25 6.77
CA LEU A 19 -1.38 -11.49 6.07
C LEU A 19 -1.32 -12.79 5.28
N ASP A 20 -2.48 -13.44 5.16
CA ASP A 20 -2.57 -14.59 4.29
C ASP A 20 -2.87 -14.13 2.86
N GLU A 21 -3.01 -15.10 1.96
CA GLU A 21 -3.15 -14.79 0.55
C GLU A 21 -4.43 -14.03 0.24
N LYS A 22 -5.51 -14.38 0.92
CA LYS A 22 -6.77 -13.68 0.71
C LYS A 22 -6.65 -12.22 1.11
N GLU A 23 -6.02 -11.99 2.25
CA GLU A 23 -5.84 -10.63 2.75
C GLU A 23 -4.91 -9.84 1.86
N LEU A 24 -3.91 -10.49 1.31
CA LEU A 24 -2.99 -9.83 0.39
C LEU A 24 -3.71 -9.38 -0.87
N LYS A 25 -4.67 -10.15 -1.33
CA LYS A 25 -5.45 -9.75 -2.50
C LYS A 25 -6.29 -8.52 -2.22
N ILE A 26 -6.82 -8.41 -1.01
CA ILE A 26 -7.56 -7.22 -0.63
C ILE A 26 -6.65 -6.01 -0.60
N VAL A 27 -5.46 -6.17 -0.07
CA VAL A 27 -4.49 -5.07 -0.04
C VAL A 27 -4.12 -4.66 -1.46
N GLU A 28 -3.90 -5.63 -2.31
CA GLU A 28 -3.55 -5.34 -3.71
C GLU A 28 -4.64 -4.52 -4.39
N ALA A 29 -5.89 -4.90 -4.18
CA ALA A 29 -7.01 -4.16 -4.77
C ALA A 29 -7.07 -2.74 -4.22
N THR A 30 -6.79 -2.59 -2.94
CA THR A 30 -6.78 -1.27 -2.32
C THR A 30 -5.70 -0.38 -2.91
N ILE A 31 -4.52 -0.94 -3.10
CA ILE A 31 -3.43 -0.18 -3.68
C ILE A 31 -3.75 0.23 -5.11
N GLN A 32 -4.33 -0.67 -5.87
CA GLN A 32 -4.71 -0.36 -7.25
C GLN A 32 -5.76 0.75 -7.29
N ALA A 33 -6.69 0.73 -6.34
CA ALA A 33 -7.71 1.77 -6.27
C ALA A 33 -7.09 3.12 -5.97
N MET A 34 -6.10 3.14 -5.09
CA MET A 34 -5.40 4.37 -4.77
C MET A 34 -4.65 4.92 -5.97
N LYS A 35 -3.99 4.04 -6.71
CA LYS A 35 -3.27 4.47 -7.91
C LYS A 35 -4.21 5.05 -8.95
N ALA A 36 -5.34 4.40 -9.13
CA ALA A 36 -6.32 4.86 -10.11
C ALA A 36 -6.89 6.22 -9.71
N ALA A 37 -7.14 6.41 -8.42
CA ALA A 37 -7.66 7.67 -7.94
C ALA A 37 -6.65 8.79 -8.14
N LYS A 38 -5.37 8.48 -7.92
CA LYS A 38 -4.33 9.48 -8.09
C LYS A 38 -4.21 9.88 -9.55
N GLU A 39 -4.28 8.92 -10.46
CA GLU A 39 -4.20 9.22 -11.88
C GLU A 39 -5.35 10.10 -12.32
N THR A 40 -6.54 9.83 -11.78
CA THR A 40 -7.71 10.63 -12.11
C THR A 40 -7.54 12.07 -11.62
N GLU A 41 -6.98 12.22 -10.45
CA GLU A 41 -6.76 13.54 -9.87
C GLU A 41 -5.79 14.37 -10.72
N ASP A 42 -4.78 13.71 -11.21
CA ASP A 42 -3.76 14.38 -12.02
C ASP A 42 -4.30 14.84 -13.35
N ALA A 43 -5.30 14.18 -13.83
CA ALA A 43 -5.91 14.58 -15.10
C ALA A 43 -6.72 15.85 -14.93
#